data_793353ad2ca8ee7b91546999f5a54e4c
#
_entry.id   793353ad2ca8ee7b91546999f5a54e4c
#
_cell.length_a   1.000
_cell.length_b   1.000
_cell.length_c   1.000
_cell.angle_alpha   90.00
_cell.angle_beta   90.00
_cell.angle_gamma   90.00
#
_symmetry.space_group_name_H-M   'P 1'
#
loop_
_entity.id
_entity.type
_entity.pdbx_description
1 polymer ?
#
loop_
_entity_poly.entity_id
_entity_poly.type
_entity_poly.pdbx_seq_one_letter_code
_entity_poly.pdbx_strand_id
1 'polypeptide(L)'
;MKNHKPKLFILCTILSISFWINSEEENFMTKEIIFTDKAPKAIGPYSQAVKANGFLFVSGQIPLNPETGDLMNASIEDQAEQVIKNLTSICEAANLSLADIVKLTIYITDMGDFSVINEAMSKHFKEPYPARATVEVSALPLGVNVEMDAILVTND
;
A
#
# COMPACT_ATOMS: atom_id res chain seq x y z
N MET A 1 60.53 -18.15 68.09
CA MET A 1 59.60 -18.97 67.22
C MET A 1 58.46 -18.05 66.81
N LYS A 2 58.46 -17.57 65.55
CA LYS A 2 57.42 -16.67 64.99
C LYS A 2 56.62 -17.46 64.02
N ASN A 3 55.36 -17.69 64.39
CA ASN A 3 54.37 -18.32 63.50
C ASN A 3 53.92 -17.34 62.40
N HIS A 4 54.26 -17.61 61.19
CA HIS A 4 53.63 -16.98 59.98
C HIS A 4 52.47 -17.77 59.51
N LYS A 5 51.27 -17.21 59.65
CA LYS A 5 50.05 -17.71 59.00
C LYS A 5 50.00 -17.16 57.58
N PRO A 6 49.75 -17.94 56.53
CA PRO A 6 49.55 -17.42 55.20
C PRO A 6 48.18 -16.75 55.09
N LYS A 7 48.15 -15.55 54.54
CA LYS A 7 46.92 -14.86 54.19
C LYS A 7 46.39 -15.47 52.90
N LEU A 8 45.20 -16.10 53.02
CA LEU A 8 44.44 -16.60 51.92
C LEU A 8 43.81 -15.41 51.15
N PHE A 9 44.36 -15.06 49.98
CA PHE A 9 43.73 -14.13 49.06
C PHE A 9 42.55 -14.83 48.35
N ILE A 10 41.34 -14.53 48.77
CA ILE A 10 40.14 -14.90 48.01
C ILE A 10 40.02 -13.92 46.85
N LEU A 11 40.41 -14.37 45.66
CA LEU A 11 40.20 -13.68 44.40
C LEU A 11 38.72 -13.82 44.01
N CYS A 12 37.91 -12.80 44.34
CA CYS A 12 36.52 -12.71 43.90
C CYS A 12 36.52 -12.35 42.41
N THR A 13 36.46 -13.37 41.56
CA THR A 13 36.16 -13.19 40.13
C THR A 13 34.65 -12.89 39.99
N ILE A 14 34.38 -11.60 39.82
CA ILE A 14 33.05 -11.14 39.45
C ILE A 14 32.85 -11.56 37.99
N LEU A 15 32.15 -12.68 37.74
CA LEU A 15 31.62 -12.97 36.44
C LEU A 15 30.55 -11.94 36.15
N SER A 16 30.87 -10.95 35.36
CA SER A 16 29.88 -10.07 34.71
C SER A 16 29.11 -10.91 33.67
N ILE A 17 28.00 -11.52 34.10
CA ILE A 17 27.02 -12.04 33.19
C ILE A 17 26.38 -10.84 32.51
N SER A 18 26.88 -10.51 31.32
CA SER A 18 26.24 -9.59 30.41
C SER A 18 24.93 -10.25 29.97
N PHE A 19 23.88 -9.93 30.67
CA PHE A 19 22.52 -10.31 30.27
C PHE A 19 22.22 -9.49 28.99
N TRP A 20 22.46 -10.07 27.83
CA TRP A 20 21.91 -9.56 26.59
C TRP A 20 20.39 -9.67 26.70
N ILE A 21 19.76 -8.59 27.16
CA ILE A 21 18.33 -8.40 26.94
C ILE A 21 18.22 -8.18 25.44
N ASN A 22 17.92 -9.26 24.73
CA ASN A 22 17.39 -9.18 23.39
C ASN A 22 16.02 -8.55 23.58
N SER A 23 15.95 -7.22 23.49
CA SER A 23 14.66 -6.56 23.28
C SER A 23 14.19 -7.00 21.90
N GLU A 24 13.45 -8.08 21.83
CA GLU A 24 12.52 -8.28 20.74
C GLU A 24 11.62 -7.04 20.82
N GLU A 25 11.92 -6.03 19.99
CA GLU A 25 10.94 -5.02 19.68
C GLU A 25 9.75 -5.81 19.14
N GLU A 26 8.72 -5.95 19.97
CA GLU A 26 7.42 -6.38 19.50
C GLU A 26 7.04 -5.36 18.42
N ASN A 27 7.31 -5.73 17.18
CA ASN A 27 6.96 -4.95 16.01
C ASN A 27 5.42 -4.96 15.93
N PHE A 28 4.81 -4.12 16.77
CA PHE A 28 3.37 -3.87 16.70
C PHE A 28 3.12 -3.37 15.28
N MET A 29 2.41 -4.17 14.48
CA MET A 29 1.97 -3.78 13.15
C MET A 29 1.22 -2.45 13.25
N THR A 30 1.92 -1.35 13.02
CA THR A 30 1.29 -0.04 12.96
C THR A 30 0.59 0.08 11.62
N LYS A 31 -0.74 0.16 11.71
CA LYS A 31 -1.62 0.39 10.58
C LYS A 31 -1.87 1.90 10.48
N GLU A 32 -1.43 2.51 9.39
CA GLU A 32 -1.69 3.92 9.08
C GLU A 32 -2.79 4.02 8.01
N ILE A 33 -3.75 4.89 8.24
CA ILE A 33 -4.82 5.15 7.29
C ILE A 33 -4.45 6.36 6.44
N ILE A 34 -4.44 6.18 5.14
CA ILE A 34 -4.23 7.26 4.16
C ILE A 34 -5.57 7.75 3.67
N PHE A 35 -5.71 9.07 3.66
CA PHE A 35 -6.91 9.77 3.20
C PHE A 35 -6.55 11.02 2.41
N THR A 36 -7.33 11.33 1.38
CA THR A 36 -7.25 12.59 0.63
C THR A 36 -8.63 13.00 0.11
N ASP A 37 -8.90 14.30 0.10
CA ASP A 37 -10.10 14.86 -0.55
C ASP A 37 -9.96 14.93 -2.09
N LYS A 38 -8.77 14.65 -2.63
CA LYS A 38 -8.51 14.62 -4.09
C LYS A 38 -8.88 13.29 -4.73
N ALA A 39 -9.32 12.31 -3.94
CA ALA A 39 -9.90 11.04 -4.40
C ALA A 39 -11.28 10.84 -3.77
N PRO A 40 -12.15 10.01 -4.35
CA PRO A 40 -13.48 9.79 -3.83
C PRO A 40 -13.47 9.31 -2.39
N LYS A 41 -14.33 9.88 -1.55
CA LYS A 41 -14.52 9.43 -0.17
C LYS A 41 -15.07 8.01 -0.17
N ALA A 42 -14.66 7.22 0.84
CA ALA A 42 -15.22 5.90 1.03
C ALA A 42 -16.74 5.98 1.22
N ILE A 43 -17.46 5.23 0.41
CA ILE A 43 -18.93 5.14 0.43
C ILE A 43 -19.42 3.97 1.29
N GLY A 44 -18.53 3.32 2.05
CA GLY A 44 -18.81 2.15 2.89
C GLY A 44 -17.80 2.02 4.02
N PRO A 45 -17.80 0.90 4.76
CA PRO A 45 -16.92 0.65 5.91
C PRO A 45 -15.50 0.22 5.47
N TYR A 46 -14.80 1.07 4.71
CA TYR A 46 -13.41 0.86 4.25
C TYR A 46 -12.63 2.18 4.23
N SER A 47 -11.30 2.08 4.17
CA SER A 47 -10.40 3.23 3.99
C SER A 47 -10.00 3.36 2.53
N GLN A 48 -9.67 4.58 2.06
CA GLN A 48 -9.13 4.77 0.71
C GLN A 48 -7.84 3.98 0.51
N ALA A 49 -6.94 4.02 1.51
CA ALA A 49 -5.77 3.16 1.54
C ALA A 49 -5.28 2.92 2.97
N VAL A 50 -4.50 1.84 3.13
CA VAL A 50 -3.89 1.43 4.40
C VAL A 50 -2.42 1.16 4.17
N LYS A 51 -1.56 1.84 4.94
CA LYS A 51 -0.13 1.57 4.97
C LYS A 51 0.18 0.61 6.13
N ALA A 52 0.92 -0.45 5.84
CA ALA A 52 1.35 -1.43 6.85
C ALA A 52 2.56 -2.22 6.34
N ASN A 53 3.56 -2.41 7.20
CA ASN A 53 4.74 -3.26 6.95
C ASN A 53 5.47 -2.98 5.62
N GLY A 54 5.71 -1.71 5.30
CA GLY A 54 6.42 -1.35 4.07
C GLY A 54 5.58 -1.45 2.80
N PHE A 55 4.25 -1.62 2.93
CA PHE A 55 3.31 -1.63 1.81
C PHE A 55 2.18 -0.63 2.00
N LEU A 56 1.69 -0.10 0.89
CA LEU A 56 0.43 0.63 0.82
C LEU A 56 -0.57 -0.20 0.02
N PHE A 57 -1.71 -0.49 0.64
CA PHE A 57 -2.85 -1.19 0.03
C PHE A 57 -3.92 -0.17 -0.31
N VAL A 58 -4.16 0.05 -1.60
CA VAL A 58 -5.17 0.98 -2.10
C VAL A 58 -6.43 0.21 -2.44
N SER A 59 -7.56 0.65 -1.88
CA SER A 59 -8.88 0.08 -2.15
C SER A 59 -9.30 0.31 -3.60
N GLY A 60 -10.20 -0.53 -4.11
CA GLY A 60 -10.76 -0.40 -5.45
C GLY A 60 -11.28 1.02 -5.72
N GLN A 61 -10.76 1.62 -6.78
CA GLN A 61 -11.18 2.93 -7.26
C GLN A 61 -12.07 2.77 -8.46
N ILE A 62 -13.24 3.41 -8.41
CA ILE A 62 -14.20 3.52 -9.52
C ILE A 62 -14.14 4.94 -10.09
N PRO A 63 -14.68 5.19 -11.29
CA PRO A 63 -14.57 6.49 -11.97
C PRO A 63 -15.51 7.57 -11.38
N LEU A 64 -15.43 7.79 -10.07
CA LEU A 64 -16.08 8.89 -9.35
C LEU A 64 -15.24 10.15 -9.41
N ASN A 65 -15.84 11.26 -9.72
CA ASN A 65 -15.22 12.57 -9.58
C ASN A 65 -15.23 12.98 -8.09
N PRO A 66 -14.08 13.20 -7.45
CA PRO A 66 -14.02 13.51 -6.02
C PRO A 66 -14.61 14.90 -5.67
N GLU A 67 -14.66 15.84 -6.62
CA GLU A 67 -15.15 17.21 -6.38
C GLU A 67 -16.68 17.27 -6.42
N THR A 68 -17.32 16.54 -7.35
CA THR A 68 -18.77 16.61 -7.55
C THR A 68 -19.51 15.39 -6.98
N GLY A 69 -18.82 14.26 -6.80
CA GLY A 69 -19.41 12.98 -6.43
C GLY A 69 -20.11 12.27 -7.59
N ASP A 70 -20.05 12.81 -8.81
CA ASP A 70 -20.68 12.22 -9.98
C ASP A 70 -19.81 11.10 -10.58
N LEU A 71 -20.48 10.10 -11.17
CA LEU A 71 -19.80 9.11 -11.99
C LEU A 71 -19.34 9.69 -13.32
N MET A 72 -18.07 9.46 -13.69
CA MET A 72 -17.60 9.67 -15.05
C MET A 72 -18.13 8.50 -15.90
N ASN A 73 -19.35 8.67 -16.40
CA ASN A 73 -20.08 7.62 -17.10
C ASN A 73 -20.14 7.86 -18.62
N ALA A 74 -19.05 8.36 -19.21
CA ALA A 74 -18.94 8.62 -20.64
C ALA A 74 -18.44 7.36 -21.38
N SER A 75 -17.18 7.35 -21.82
CA SER A 75 -16.55 6.20 -22.45
C SER A 75 -15.79 5.35 -21.44
N ILE A 76 -15.43 4.11 -21.81
CA ILE A 76 -14.53 3.29 -20.99
C ILE A 76 -13.15 3.95 -20.83
N GLU A 77 -12.70 4.70 -21.85
CA GLU A 77 -11.47 5.48 -21.77
C GLU A 77 -11.55 6.56 -20.69
N ASP A 78 -12.62 7.37 -20.68
CA ASP A 78 -12.85 8.40 -19.67
C ASP A 78 -12.96 7.80 -18.26
N GLN A 79 -13.61 6.65 -18.13
CA GLN A 79 -13.70 5.92 -16.87
C GLN A 79 -12.32 5.48 -16.40
N ALA A 80 -11.51 4.87 -17.26
CA ALA A 80 -10.14 4.44 -16.93
C ALA A 80 -9.25 5.62 -16.52
N GLU A 81 -9.30 6.71 -17.25
CA GLU A 81 -8.56 7.94 -16.95
C GLU A 81 -8.94 8.50 -15.55
N GLN A 82 -10.23 8.53 -15.21
CA GLN A 82 -10.67 8.98 -13.89
C GLN A 82 -10.22 8.04 -12.77
N VAL A 83 -10.28 6.73 -12.97
CA VAL A 83 -9.80 5.75 -12.01
C VAL A 83 -8.30 5.92 -11.75
N ILE A 84 -7.49 6.06 -12.81
CA ILE A 84 -6.03 6.27 -12.68
C ILE A 84 -5.74 7.60 -11.96
N LYS A 85 -6.51 8.66 -12.24
CA LYS A 85 -6.40 9.94 -11.52
C LYS A 85 -6.70 9.79 -10.03
N ASN A 86 -7.72 9.03 -9.66
CA ASN A 86 -8.07 8.75 -8.26
C ASN A 86 -6.95 7.96 -7.57
N LEU A 87 -6.41 6.91 -8.20
CA LEU A 87 -5.25 6.16 -7.70
C LEU A 87 -4.04 7.07 -7.50
N THR A 88 -3.73 7.92 -8.48
CA THR A 88 -2.61 8.87 -8.40
C THR A 88 -2.75 9.76 -7.17
N SER A 89 -3.93 10.33 -6.94
CA SER A 89 -4.18 11.20 -5.81
C SER A 89 -4.00 10.50 -4.45
N ILE A 90 -4.35 9.22 -4.35
CA ILE A 90 -4.14 8.42 -3.14
C ILE A 90 -2.64 8.10 -2.96
N CYS A 91 -1.93 7.76 -4.03
CA CYS A 91 -0.48 7.54 -3.98
C CYS A 91 0.25 8.80 -3.49
N GLU A 92 -0.08 9.97 -4.06
CA GLU A 92 0.49 11.26 -3.66
C GLU A 92 0.23 11.59 -2.19
N ALA A 93 -0.95 11.27 -1.66
CA ALA A 93 -1.27 11.46 -0.25
C ALA A 93 -0.40 10.63 0.69
N ALA A 94 0.15 9.53 0.19
CA ALA A 94 1.13 8.69 0.90
C ALA A 94 2.59 9.06 0.59
N ASN A 95 2.85 10.18 -0.11
CA ASN A 95 4.16 10.58 -0.64
C ASN A 95 4.77 9.54 -1.60
N LEU A 96 3.93 8.86 -2.36
CA LEU A 96 4.26 7.87 -3.37
C LEU A 96 3.74 8.30 -4.76
N SER A 97 4.02 7.50 -5.77
CA SER A 97 3.59 7.72 -7.15
C SER A 97 3.11 6.41 -7.79
N LEU A 98 2.58 6.47 -9.01
CA LEU A 98 2.24 5.26 -9.78
C LEU A 98 3.46 4.36 -10.06
N ALA A 99 4.68 4.91 -10.03
CA ALA A 99 5.91 4.13 -10.22
C ALA A 99 6.23 3.19 -9.03
N ASP A 100 5.65 3.46 -7.85
CA ASP A 100 5.84 2.64 -6.65
C ASP A 100 4.85 1.47 -6.58
N ILE A 101 3.91 1.39 -7.55
CA ILE A 101 2.95 0.27 -7.65
C ILE A 101 3.69 -0.99 -8.07
N VAL A 102 3.63 -2.01 -7.24
CA VAL A 102 4.21 -3.34 -7.53
C VAL A 102 3.16 -4.33 -8.03
N LYS A 103 1.89 -4.10 -7.69
CA LYS A 103 0.76 -4.90 -8.14
C LYS A 103 -0.43 -4.00 -8.44
N LEU A 104 -1.04 -4.23 -9.62
CA LEU A 104 -2.29 -3.60 -10.03
C LEU A 104 -3.29 -4.68 -10.41
N THR A 105 -4.51 -4.59 -9.90
CA THR A 105 -5.63 -5.41 -10.37
C THR A 105 -6.63 -4.51 -11.07
N ILE A 106 -7.08 -4.92 -12.24
CA ILE A 106 -8.06 -4.22 -13.05
C ILE A 106 -9.27 -5.13 -13.24
N TYR A 107 -10.43 -4.65 -12.85
CA TYR A 107 -11.72 -5.32 -13.03
C TYR A 107 -12.47 -4.57 -14.11
N ILE A 108 -12.97 -5.30 -15.12
CA ILE A 108 -13.78 -4.75 -16.22
C ILE A 108 -15.02 -5.59 -16.43
N THR A 109 -16.07 -5.00 -16.95
CA THR A 109 -17.33 -5.72 -17.19
C THR A 109 -17.42 -6.31 -18.61
N ASP A 110 -16.47 -5.96 -19.49
CA ASP A 110 -16.37 -6.50 -20.84
C ASP A 110 -14.88 -6.63 -21.22
N MET A 111 -14.41 -7.84 -21.52
CA MET A 111 -13.03 -8.05 -21.98
C MET A 111 -12.76 -7.45 -23.38
N GLY A 112 -13.79 -7.07 -24.11
CA GLY A 112 -13.67 -6.29 -25.34
C GLY A 112 -12.99 -4.93 -25.14
N ASP A 113 -13.05 -4.37 -23.92
CA ASP A 113 -12.43 -3.09 -23.55
C ASP A 113 -10.94 -3.21 -23.21
N PHE A 114 -10.37 -4.42 -23.20
CA PHE A 114 -8.98 -4.68 -22.78
C PHE A 114 -7.94 -3.81 -23.51
N SER A 115 -8.13 -3.57 -24.81
CA SER A 115 -7.19 -2.72 -25.59
C SER A 115 -7.23 -1.26 -25.15
N VAL A 116 -8.41 -0.73 -24.85
CA VAL A 116 -8.60 0.65 -24.37
C VAL A 116 -7.94 0.84 -23.00
N ILE A 117 -8.13 -0.14 -22.11
CA ILE A 117 -7.45 -0.15 -20.80
C ILE A 117 -5.92 -0.17 -20.96
N ASN A 118 -5.38 -0.97 -21.88
CA ASN A 118 -3.94 -0.99 -22.14
C ASN A 118 -3.43 0.36 -22.67
N GLU A 119 -4.18 1.05 -23.51
CA GLU A 119 -3.83 2.38 -23.99
C GLU A 119 -3.80 3.40 -22.85
N ALA A 120 -4.81 3.42 -21.98
CA ALA A 120 -4.83 4.26 -20.79
C ALA A 120 -3.63 3.97 -19.88
N MET A 121 -3.34 2.69 -19.62
CA MET A 121 -2.16 2.27 -18.86
C MET A 121 -0.86 2.82 -19.45
N SER A 122 -0.68 2.73 -20.77
CA SER A 122 0.54 3.16 -21.47
C SER A 122 0.78 4.66 -21.37
N LYS A 123 -0.27 5.46 -21.24
CA LYS A 123 -0.18 6.92 -21.06
C LYS A 123 0.39 7.30 -19.68
N HIS A 124 0.01 6.56 -18.64
CA HIS A 124 0.27 6.93 -17.23
C HIS A 124 1.40 6.15 -16.58
N PHE A 125 1.58 4.88 -16.95
CA PHE A 125 2.62 4.01 -16.38
C PHE A 125 3.87 3.99 -17.27
N LYS A 126 5.03 3.87 -16.65
CA LYS A 126 6.34 3.77 -17.32
C LYS A 126 6.99 2.44 -16.97
N GLU A 127 7.88 1.96 -17.81
CA GLU A 127 8.75 0.83 -17.48
C GLU A 127 9.69 1.17 -16.30
N PRO A 128 9.91 0.18 -15.40
CA PRO A 128 9.34 -1.16 -15.35
C PRO A 128 7.87 -1.13 -14.90
N TYR A 129 7.00 -1.86 -15.63
CA TYR A 129 5.58 -1.93 -15.29
C TYR A 129 5.32 -2.77 -14.03
N PRO A 130 4.23 -2.49 -13.28
CA PRO A 130 3.81 -3.34 -12.17
C PRO A 130 3.36 -4.72 -12.64
N ALA A 131 3.43 -5.72 -11.76
CA ALA A 131 2.71 -6.98 -11.99
C ALA A 131 1.20 -6.68 -12.07
N ARG A 132 0.52 -7.20 -13.10
CA ARG A 132 -0.88 -6.88 -13.36
C ARG A 132 -1.75 -8.14 -13.56
N ALA A 133 -3.00 -8.06 -13.10
CA ALA A 133 -4.09 -8.91 -13.56
C ALA A 133 -5.20 -8.03 -14.12
N THR A 134 -5.85 -8.47 -15.22
CA THR A 134 -7.08 -7.89 -15.72
C THR A 134 -8.12 -9.00 -15.72
N VAL A 135 -9.28 -8.76 -15.11
CA VAL A 135 -10.30 -9.76 -14.85
C VAL A 135 -11.66 -9.20 -15.29
N GLU A 136 -12.38 -9.98 -16.10
CA GLU A 136 -13.79 -9.69 -16.36
C GLU A 136 -14.65 -10.14 -15.20
N VAL A 137 -15.56 -9.26 -14.78
CA VAL A 137 -16.51 -9.50 -13.69
C VAL A 137 -17.93 -9.24 -14.14
N SER A 138 -18.91 -9.87 -13.52
CA SER A 138 -20.32 -9.75 -13.90
C SER A 138 -20.92 -8.38 -13.65
N ALA A 139 -20.40 -7.62 -12.67
CA ALA A 139 -20.82 -6.27 -12.33
C ALA A 139 -19.81 -5.60 -11.43
N LEU A 140 -19.81 -4.26 -11.45
CA LEU A 140 -19.04 -3.39 -10.56
C LEU A 140 -19.95 -2.42 -9.80
N PRO A 141 -19.48 -1.83 -8.68
CA PRO A 141 -20.27 -0.89 -7.90
C PRO A 141 -20.82 0.24 -8.77
N LEU A 142 -22.03 0.67 -8.49
CA LEU A 142 -22.74 1.76 -9.19
C LEU A 142 -22.88 1.55 -10.70
N GLY A 143 -22.65 0.33 -11.22
CA GLY A 143 -22.81 0.01 -12.65
C GLY A 143 -21.70 0.57 -13.54
N VAL A 144 -20.53 0.86 -13.00
CA VAL A 144 -19.36 1.28 -13.79
C VAL A 144 -18.76 0.11 -14.56
N ASN A 145 -17.91 0.42 -15.55
CA ASN A 145 -17.31 -0.59 -16.43
C ASN A 145 -15.87 -0.95 -16.04
N VAL A 146 -15.22 -0.16 -15.17
CA VAL A 146 -13.86 -0.40 -14.72
C VAL A 146 -13.67 -0.01 -13.26
N GLU A 147 -12.89 -0.83 -12.56
CA GLU A 147 -12.38 -0.59 -11.21
C GLU A 147 -10.92 -1.03 -11.13
N MET A 148 -10.10 -0.35 -10.34
CA MET A 148 -8.70 -0.74 -10.13
C MET A 148 -8.33 -0.66 -8.65
N ASP A 149 -7.63 -1.67 -8.15
CA ASP A 149 -6.91 -1.65 -6.87
C ASP A 149 -5.39 -1.76 -7.06
N ALA A 150 -4.63 -1.35 -6.06
CA ALA A 150 -3.18 -1.38 -6.16
C ALA A 150 -2.50 -1.73 -4.83
N ILE A 151 -1.30 -2.33 -4.94
CA ILE A 151 -0.36 -2.50 -3.85
C ILE A 151 0.94 -1.79 -4.25
N LEU A 152 1.45 -0.95 -3.35
CA LEU A 152 2.69 -0.20 -3.51
C LEU A 152 3.71 -0.61 -2.45
N VAL A 153 5.00 -0.44 -2.75
CA VAL A 153 6.07 -0.50 -1.74
C VAL A 153 6.30 0.90 -1.18
N THR A 154 6.52 1.01 0.11
CA THR A 154 6.87 2.26 0.78
C THR A 154 8.36 2.29 1.09
N ASN A 155 8.97 3.47 1.15
CA ASN A 155 10.42 3.65 1.34
C ASN A 155 10.81 3.79 2.84
N ASP A 156 10.04 3.27 3.77
CA ASP A 156 10.29 3.35 5.23
C ASP A 156 10.86 2.06 5.76
#